data_36bef5f2903e198191869281214ce6a1
#
_entry.id   36bef5f2903e198191869281214ce6a1
#
_cell.length_a   1.000
_cell.length_b   1.000
_cell.length_c   1.000
_cell.angle_alpha   90.00
_cell.angle_beta   90.00
_cell.angle_gamma   90.00
#
_symmetry.space_group_name_H-M   'P 1'
#
loop_
_entity.id
_entity.type
_entity.pdbx_description
1 polymer ?
#
loop_
_entity_poly.entity_id
_entity_poly.type
_entity_poly.pdbx_seq_one_letter_code
_entity_poly.pdbx_strand_id
1 'polypeptide(L)'
;MKHIMVIDDSVTIRTSVEYALHGLGFSLEQAENGAVGLEKVKELKNKGKDVALCIVDVNMPVMDGITFIGKFREIDKFTPVVVLTTETEEKKIQAGRSAGASGWIVKPFKNEDMVKVIRRLVR
;
A
#
# COMPACT_ATOMS: atom_id res chain seq x y z
N MET A 1 5.97 16.04 6.61
CA MET A 1 6.15 15.15 5.46
C MET A 1 5.14 14.02 5.51
N LYS A 2 4.50 13.74 4.41
CA LYS A 2 3.50 12.67 4.33
C LYS A 2 4.18 11.32 4.22
N HIS A 3 3.63 10.33 4.93
CA HIS A 3 4.17 8.97 4.95
C HIS A 3 3.38 8.07 4.02
N ILE A 4 4.09 7.28 3.22
CA ILE A 4 3.51 6.23 2.39
C ILE A 4 4.03 4.90 2.90
N MET A 5 3.12 3.98 3.18
CA MET A 5 3.45 2.62 3.62
C MET A 5 3.47 1.70 2.41
N VAL A 6 4.60 1.02 2.19
CA VAL A 6 4.77 0.04 1.11
C VAL A 6 4.89 -1.34 1.74
N ILE A 7 3.95 -2.22 1.44
CA ILE A 7 3.85 -3.55 2.04
C ILE A 7 3.92 -4.60 0.94
N ASP A 8 5.04 -5.30 0.85
CA ASP A 8 5.28 -6.33 -0.16
C ASP A 8 6.41 -7.22 0.34
N ASP A 9 6.31 -8.52 0.16
CA ASP A 9 7.34 -9.46 0.62
C ASP A 9 8.60 -9.43 -0.25
N SER A 10 8.55 -8.80 -1.43
CA SER A 10 9.68 -8.66 -2.33
C SER A 10 10.45 -7.38 -2.06
N VAL A 11 11.71 -7.51 -1.67
CA VAL A 11 12.63 -6.37 -1.52
C VAL A 11 12.75 -5.61 -2.85
N THR A 12 12.81 -6.34 -3.97
CA THR A 12 12.93 -5.74 -5.30
C THR A 12 11.76 -4.83 -5.60
N ILE A 13 10.54 -5.28 -5.29
CA ILE A 13 9.34 -4.47 -5.52
C ILE A 13 9.35 -3.23 -4.62
N ARG A 14 9.67 -3.40 -3.33
CA ARG A 14 9.72 -2.24 -2.41
C ARG A 14 10.75 -1.21 -2.88
N THR A 15 11.89 -1.68 -3.36
CA THR A 15 12.93 -0.80 -3.91
C THR A 15 12.45 -0.09 -5.17
N SER A 16 11.73 -0.79 -6.04
CA SER A 16 11.16 -0.21 -7.27
C SER A 16 10.15 0.89 -6.95
N VAL A 17 9.31 0.68 -5.92
CA VAL A 17 8.35 1.71 -5.48
C VAL A 17 9.10 2.91 -4.91
N GLU A 18 10.09 2.67 -4.07
CA GLU A 18 10.92 3.74 -3.50
C GLU A 18 11.56 4.58 -4.61
N TYR A 19 12.11 3.91 -5.62
CA TYR A 19 12.72 4.60 -6.76
C TYR A 19 11.69 5.44 -7.52
N ALA A 20 10.51 4.88 -7.76
CA ALA A 20 9.44 5.59 -8.48
C ALA A 20 8.99 6.86 -7.75
N LEU A 21 9.02 6.84 -6.43
CA LEU A 21 8.54 7.95 -5.60
C LEU A 21 9.65 8.86 -5.09
N HIS A 22 10.90 8.56 -5.45
CA HIS A 22 12.04 9.36 -5.02
C HIS A 22 11.90 10.82 -5.48
N GLY A 23 12.15 11.73 -4.57
CA GLY A 23 12.13 13.16 -4.88
C GLY A 23 10.74 13.80 -4.88
N LEU A 24 9.68 13.04 -4.61
CA LEU A 24 8.31 13.57 -4.59
C LEU A 24 7.88 14.14 -3.23
N GLY A 25 8.77 14.11 -2.24
CA GLY A 25 8.49 14.69 -0.93
C GLY A 25 7.76 13.79 0.05
N PHE A 26 7.73 12.48 -0.22
CA PHE A 26 7.14 11.50 0.69
C PHE A 26 8.20 10.81 1.54
N SER A 27 7.83 10.43 2.76
CA SER A 27 8.63 9.54 3.58
C SER A 27 8.06 8.13 3.39
N LEU A 28 8.87 7.20 2.90
CA LEU A 28 8.44 5.82 2.69
C LEU A 28 8.78 4.97 3.91
N GLU A 29 7.77 4.23 4.35
CA GLU A 29 7.91 3.17 5.34
C GLU A 29 7.69 1.84 4.62
N GLN A 30 8.48 0.84 4.94
CA GLN A 30 8.42 -0.46 4.28
C GLN A 30 8.06 -1.56 5.25
N ALA A 31 7.31 -2.55 4.77
CA ALA A 31 6.96 -3.74 5.52
C ALA A 31 6.97 -4.96 4.61
N GLU A 32 7.41 -6.09 5.14
CA GLU A 32 7.54 -7.34 4.37
C GLU A 32 6.26 -8.17 4.35
N ASN A 33 5.28 -7.85 5.17
CA ASN A 33 3.99 -8.52 5.19
C ASN A 33 2.94 -7.62 5.85
N GLY A 34 1.69 -8.06 5.81
CA GLY A 34 0.59 -7.28 6.36
C GLY A 34 0.66 -7.07 7.86
N ALA A 35 1.15 -8.04 8.62
CA ALA A 35 1.25 -7.93 10.07
C ALA A 35 2.24 -6.84 10.48
N VAL A 36 3.42 -6.82 9.84
CA VAL A 36 4.43 -5.79 10.08
C VAL A 36 3.92 -4.42 9.62
N GLY A 37 3.24 -4.38 8.48
CA GLY A 37 2.65 -3.15 7.96
C GLY A 37 1.62 -2.56 8.91
N LEU A 38 0.74 -3.39 9.45
CA LEU A 38 -0.29 -2.95 10.38
C LEU A 38 0.33 -2.38 11.67
N GLU A 39 1.36 -3.05 12.18
CA GLU A 39 2.09 -2.59 13.36
C GLU A 39 2.73 -1.24 13.13
N LYS A 40 3.40 -1.06 11.99
CA LYS A 40 4.05 0.22 11.64
C LYS A 40 3.06 1.35 11.46
N VAL A 41 1.90 1.07 10.86
CA VAL A 41 0.83 2.07 10.72
C VAL A 41 0.36 2.52 12.11
N LYS A 42 0.15 1.58 13.02
CA LYS A 42 -0.26 1.90 14.39
C LYS A 42 0.78 2.76 15.11
N GLU A 43 2.06 2.44 14.94
CA GLU A 43 3.15 3.23 15.52
C GLU A 43 3.15 4.66 14.99
N LEU A 44 2.98 4.84 13.68
CA LEU A 44 2.93 6.16 13.07
C LEU A 44 1.76 6.98 13.63
N LYS A 45 0.59 6.36 13.69
CA LYS A 45 -0.61 7.02 14.23
C LYS A 45 -0.43 7.41 15.70
N ASN A 46 0.20 6.54 16.50
CA ASN A 46 0.47 6.83 17.91
C ASN A 46 1.43 8.00 18.09
N LYS A 47 2.29 8.23 17.12
CA LYS A 47 3.23 9.37 17.12
C LYS A 47 2.61 10.63 16.52
N GLY A 48 1.32 10.59 16.17
CA GLY A 48 0.65 11.72 15.54
C GLY A 48 1.07 11.97 14.10
N LYS A 49 1.64 10.97 13.43
CA LYS A 49 2.07 11.08 12.03
C LYS A 49 1.00 10.53 11.11
N ASP A 50 0.73 11.24 10.03
CA ASP A 50 -0.29 10.84 9.06
C ASP A 50 0.27 9.86 8.05
N VAL A 51 -0.48 8.77 7.84
CA VAL A 51 -0.24 7.87 6.71
C VAL A 51 -1.11 8.38 5.56
N ALA A 52 -0.49 8.81 4.47
CA ALA A 52 -1.21 9.39 3.34
C ALA A 52 -1.69 8.33 2.35
N LEU A 53 -1.04 7.17 2.33
CA LEU A 53 -1.35 6.11 1.38
C LEU A 53 -0.72 4.80 1.84
N CYS A 54 -1.41 3.68 1.61
CA CYS A 54 -0.81 2.34 1.71
C CYS A 54 -0.77 1.73 0.33
N ILE A 55 0.38 1.15 -0.02
CA ILE A 55 0.55 0.35 -1.24
C ILE A 55 0.81 -1.08 -0.76
N VAL A 56 -0.05 -2.03 -1.12
CA VAL A 56 -0.01 -3.36 -0.53
C VAL A 56 -0.14 -4.45 -1.59
N ASP A 57 0.74 -5.45 -1.52
CA ASP A 57 0.65 -6.66 -2.33
C ASP A 57 -0.45 -7.58 -1.80
N VAL A 58 -1.10 -8.32 -2.68
CA VAL A 58 -2.15 -9.27 -2.32
C VAL A 58 -1.56 -10.52 -1.69
N ASN A 59 -0.56 -11.13 -2.33
CA ASN A 59 -0.02 -12.42 -1.92
C ASN A 59 1.25 -12.26 -1.09
N MET A 60 1.11 -12.42 0.23
CA MET A 60 2.24 -12.33 1.16
C MET A 60 2.09 -13.39 2.23
N PRO A 61 3.23 -13.88 2.80
CA PRO A 61 3.16 -14.77 3.95
C PRO A 61 2.70 -14.03 5.20
N VAL A 62 2.34 -14.76 6.23
CA VAL A 62 1.92 -14.29 7.56
C VAL A 62 0.56 -13.59 7.53
N MET A 63 0.45 -12.49 6.83
CA MET A 63 -0.82 -11.79 6.61
C MET A 63 -0.84 -11.25 5.19
N ASP A 64 -1.80 -11.70 4.39
CA ASP A 64 -1.97 -11.25 3.00
C ASP A 64 -2.54 -9.83 2.94
N GLY A 65 -2.53 -9.27 1.73
CA GLY A 65 -2.95 -7.88 1.52
C GLY A 65 -4.43 -7.64 1.77
N ILE A 66 -5.29 -8.59 1.41
CA ILE A 66 -6.74 -8.44 1.61
C ILE A 66 -7.06 -8.39 3.11
N THR A 67 -6.45 -9.29 3.88
CA THR A 67 -6.60 -9.31 5.34
C THR A 67 -6.07 -8.01 5.96
N PHE A 68 -4.91 -7.55 5.49
CA PHE A 68 -4.36 -6.27 5.94
C PHE A 68 -5.35 -5.13 5.72
N ILE A 69 -5.92 -5.04 4.50
CA ILE A 69 -6.85 -3.96 4.17
C ILE A 69 -8.04 -3.96 5.12
N GLY A 70 -8.63 -5.15 5.36
CA GLY A 70 -9.76 -5.27 6.28
C GLY A 70 -9.43 -4.77 7.68
N LYS A 71 -8.28 -5.16 8.20
CA LYS A 71 -7.84 -4.72 9.53
C LYS A 71 -7.47 -3.25 9.57
N PHE A 72 -6.82 -2.76 8.52
CA PHE A 72 -6.49 -1.34 8.41
C PHE A 72 -7.76 -0.49 8.40
N ARG A 73 -8.80 -0.92 7.70
CA ARG A 73 -10.07 -0.18 7.65
C ARG A 73 -10.79 -0.11 9.00
N GLU A 74 -10.49 -1.01 9.91
CA GLU A 74 -11.02 -0.92 11.29
C GLU A 74 -10.44 0.27 12.04
N ILE A 75 -9.23 0.70 11.69
CA ILE A 75 -8.55 1.82 12.37
C ILE A 75 -8.45 3.08 11.53
N ASP A 76 -8.67 2.97 10.22
CA ASP A 76 -8.57 4.11 9.31
C ASP A 76 -9.48 3.88 8.11
N LYS A 77 -10.55 4.66 8.02
CA LYS A 77 -11.55 4.50 6.95
C LYS A 77 -11.29 5.40 5.74
N PHE A 78 -10.36 6.33 5.84
CA PHE A 78 -10.20 7.39 4.84
C PHE A 78 -8.91 7.33 4.05
N THR A 79 -7.83 6.84 4.63
CA THR A 79 -6.54 6.77 3.92
C THR A 79 -6.65 5.86 2.70
N PRO A 80 -6.26 6.34 1.52
CA PRO A 80 -6.32 5.48 0.33
C PRO A 80 -5.40 4.27 0.43
N VAL A 81 -5.86 3.16 -0.12
CA VAL A 81 -5.09 1.91 -0.22
C VAL A 81 -5.06 1.48 -1.66
N VAL A 82 -3.86 1.30 -2.20
CA VAL A 82 -3.65 0.79 -3.55
C VAL A 82 -3.12 -0.64 -3.46
N VAL A 83 -3.77 -1.54 -4.16
CA VAL A 83 -3.32 -2.94 -4.27
C VAL A 83 -2.30 -3.03 -5.40
N LEU A 84 -1.14 -3.62 -5.11
CA LEU A 84 -0.07 -3.84 -6.08
C LEU A 84 0.01 -5.35 -6.32
N THR A 85 -0.30 -5.82 -7.53
CA THR A 85 -0.47 -7.24 -7.77
C THR A 85 -0.14 -7.67 -9.20
N THR A 86 0.35 -8.91 -9.35
CA THR A 86 0.45 -9.55 -10.66
C THR A 86 -0.92 -10.13 -11.07
N GLU A 87 -1.86 -10.12 -10.15
CA GLU A 87 -3.13 -10.80 -10.30
C GLU A 87 -4.08 -10.00 -11.17
N THR A 88 -4.65 -10.68 -12.17
CA THR A 88 -5.69 -10.10 -13.03
C THR A 88 -7.03 -10.80 -12.81
N GLU A 89 -7.09 -11.75 -11.87
CA GLU A 89 -8.33 -12.45 -11.56
C GLU A 89 -9.32 -11.50 -10.91
N GLU A 90 -10.48 -11.46 -11.53
CA GLU A 90 -11.55 -10.59 -11.08
C GLU A 90 -11.98 -10.83 -9.64
N LYS A 91 -11.93 -12.09 -9.17
CA LYS A 91 -12.28 -12.45 -7.79
C LYS A 91 -11.37 -11.76 -6.77
N LYS A 92 -10.07 -11.70 -7.01
CA LYS A 92 -9.13 -11.05 -6.11
C LYS A 92 -9.26 -9.54 -6.14
N ILE A 93 -9.51 -8.97 -7.31
CA ILE A 93 -9.78 -7.55 -7.47
C ILE A 93 -11.04 -7.18 -6.70
N GLN A 94 -12.10 -7.98 -6.83
CA GLN A 94 -13.35 -7.78 -6.11
C GLN A 94 -13.15 -7.90 -4.60
N ALA A 95 -12.37 -8.90 -4.15
CA ALA A 95 -12.09 -9.08 -2.74
C ALA A 95 -11.36 -7.88 -2.14
N GLY A 96 -10.37 -7.34 -2.88
CA GLY A 96 -9.65 -6.14 -2.46
C GLY A 96 -10.57 -4.92 -2.38
N ARG A 97 -11.40 -4.74 -3.37
CA ARG A 97 -12.37 -3.65 -3.41
C ARG A 97 -13.38 -3.75 -2.27
N SER A 98 -13.90 -4.95 -2.02
CA SER A 98 -14.83 -5.21 -0.92
C SER A 98 -14.20 -4.98 0.44
N ALA A 99 -12.91 -5.27 0.58
CA ALA A 99 -12.16 -5.01 1.81
C ALA A 99 -11.88 -3.52 2.04
N GLY A 100 -11.99 -2.69 0.98
CA GLY A 100 -11.84 -1.26 1.10
C GLY A 100 -10.66 -0.64 0.33
N ALA A 101 -10.15 -1.34 -0.68
CA ALA A 101 -9.10 -0.79 -1.55
C ALA A 101 -9.64 0.35 -2.40
N SER A 102 -8.80 1.37 -2.61
CA SER A 102 -9.14 2.56 -3.39
C SER A 102 -8.80 2.40 -4.87
N GLY A 103 -7.87 1.50 -5.18
CA GLY A 103 -7.42 1.25 -6.54
C GLY A 103 -6.39 0.13 -6.56
N TRP A 104 -5.86 -0.17 -7.75
CA TRP A 104 -4.80 -1.17 -7.87
C TRP A 104 -3.87 -0.83 -9.03
N ILE A 105 -2.66 -1.40 -8.95
CA ILE A 105 -1.63 -1.28 -9.97
C ILE A 105 -1.16 -2.69 -10.28
N VAL A 106 -1.09 -3.05 -11.57
CA VAL A 106 -0.65 -4.36 -12.02
C VAL A 106 0.87 -4.37 -12.16
N LYS A 107 1.51 -5.42 -11.63
CA LYS A 107 2.95 -5.65 -11.81
C LYS A 107 3.20 -6.36 -13.13
N PRO A 108 4.29 -6.05 -13.85
CA PRO A 108 5.22 -4.96 -13.59
C PRO A 108 4.60 -3.60 -13.93
N PHE A 109 4.97 -2.59 -13.18
CA PHE A 109 4.45 -1.24 -13.39
C PHE A 109 5.53 -0.31 -13.92
N LYS A 110 5.11 0.75 -14.60
CA LYS A 110 5.99 1.85 -14.99
C LYS A 110 5.97 2.90 -13.90
N ASN A 111 7.12 3.53 -13.66
CA ASN A 111 7.23 4.57 -12.64
C ASN A 111 6.20 5.67 -12.82
N GLU A 112 6.01 6.13 -14.04
CA GLU A 112 5.04 7.18 -14.37
C GLU A 112 3.60 6.81 -14.07
N ASP A 113 3.24 5.53 -14.24
CA ASP A 113 1.89 5.04 -13.91
C ASP A 113 1.67 5.01 -12.40
N MET A 114 2.70 4.58 -11.66
CA MET A 114 2.68 4.59 -10.20
C MET A 114 2.49 6.02 -9.68
N VAL A 115 3.27 6.97 -10.20
CA VAL A 115 3.21 8.37 -9.80
C VAL A 115 1.83 8.97 -10.09
N LYS A 116 1.25 8.66 -11.24
CA LYS A 116 -0.10 9.14 -11.61
C LYS A 116 -1.15 8.68 -10.61
N VAL A 117 -1.14 7.39 -10.26
CA VAL A 117 -2.12 6.85 -9.30
C VAL A 117 -1.96 7.51 -7.94
N ILE A 118 -0.73 7.63 -7.48
CA ILE A 118 -0.46 8.23 -6.17
C ILE A 118 -0.89 9.70 -6.12
N ARG A 119 -0.55 10.48 -7.14
CA ARG A 119 -0.96 11.90 -7.21
C ARG A 119 -2.47 12.08 -7.26
N ARG A 120 -3.18 11.12 -7.82
CA ARG A 120 -4.64 11.15 -7.86
C ARG A 120 -5.25 10.91 -6.49
N LEU A 121 -4.64 10.04 -5.69
CA LEU A 121 -5.18 9.58 -4.42
C LEU A 121 -4.68 10.38 -3.21
N VAL A 122 -3.44 10.81 -3.22
CA VAL A 122 -2.85 11.57 -2.11
C VAL A 122 -3.22 13.04 -2.26
N ARG A 123 -3.76 13.59 -1.19
CA ARG A 123 -4.18 14.99 -1.15
C ARG A 123 -3.29 15.84 -0.28
#